data_479e3306ec0869f65b9ef7a0563a138a
#
_entry.id   479e3306ec0869f65b9ef7a0563a138a
#
_cell.length_a   1.000
_cell.length_b   1.000
_cell.length_c   1.000
_cell.angle_alpha   90.00
_cell.angle_beta   90.00
_cell.angle_gamma   90.00
#
_symmetry.space_group_name_H-M   'P 1'
#
loop_
_entity.id
_entity.type
_entity.pdbx_description
1 polymer ?
#
loop_
_entity_poly.entity_id
_entity_poly.type
_entity_poly.pdbx_seq_one_letter_code
_entity_poly.pdbx_strand_id
1 'polypeptide(L)'
;EGFLHVGTEIGVLLLLFTLGLEYTSEQLSKGLRSGLPDGIVDFLLSFPPGYLMGIILGWSPLTAWILGGVTYISSSGIIAKIIDEQGWMSNGETPSVINILVFEDLIMALFLPLTIVLLTGQNLAMASVSVLIALVAVGVLLFAAMHYGEALGHFIEHKSDEVVLFSILGLILLVAGVAQLLQISAPVGAFLVGVALKGPIADRTRKVLRPLP
;
A
#
# COMPACT_ATOMS: atom_id res chain seq x y z
N GLU A 1 9.54 23.62 -6.20
CA GLU A 1 8.45 22.61 -6.37
C GLU A 1 8.92 21.20 -5.99
N GLY A 2 10.15 20.76 -6.39
CA GLY A 2 10.65 19.42 -6.07
C GLY A 2 10.79 19.12 -4.58
N PHE A 3 11.18 20.07 -3.75
CA PHE A 3 11.34 19.86 -2.30
C PHE A 3 10.00 19.61 -1.60
N LEU A 4 8.95 20.34 -1.96
CA LEU A 4 7.61 20.14 -1.40
C LEU A 4 7.06 18.77 -1.79
N HIS A 5 7.29 18.34 -3.03
CA HIS A 5 6.86 17.01 -3.49
C HIS A 5 7.53 15.88 -2.69
N VAL A 6 8.85 15.92 -2.54
CA VAL A 6 9.60 14.93 -1.75
C VAL A 6 9.15 14.93 -0.28
N GLY A 7 8.95 16.13 0.30
CA GLY A 7 8.46 16.25 1.68
C GLY A 7 7.06 15.64 1.87
N THR A 8 6.16 15.85 0.90
CA THR A 8 4.81 15.26 0.92
C THR A 8 4.88 13.73 0.81
N GLU A 9 5.70 13.20 -0.09
CA GLU A 9 5.87 11.74 -0.23
C GLU A 9 6.39 11.11 1.05
N ILE A 10 7.42 11.69 1.68
CA ILE A 10 7.94 11.19 2.97
C ILE A 10 6.85 11.26 4.05
N GLY A 11 6.07 12.35 4.10
CA GLY A 11 4.96 12.49 5.04
C GLY A 11 3.92 11.38 4.89
N VAL A 12 3.51 11.07 3.66
CA VAL A 12 2.58 9.96 3.37
C VAL A 12 3.17 8.61 3.78
N LEU A 13 4.46 8.36 3.49
CA LEU A 13 5.12 7.11 3.89
C LEU A 13 5.14 6.95 5.42
N LEU A 14 5.48 8.01 6.16
CA LEU A 14 5.49 7.99 7.62
C LEU A 14 4.09 7.80 8.20
N LEU A 15 3.07 8.44 7.61
CA LEU A 15 1.68 8.30 8.02
C LEU A 15 1.20 6.85 7.86
N LEU A 16 1.41 6.25 6.67
CA LEU A 16 1.02 4.87 6.40
C LEU A 16 1.82 3.87 7.26
N PHE A 17 3.10 4.14 7.48
CA PHE A 17 3.90 3.35 8.42
C PHE A 17 3.32 3.41 9.83
N THR A 18 2.99 4.61 10.34
CA THR A 18 2.40 4.79 11.68
C THR A 18 1.06 4.08 11.78
N LEU A 19 0.24 4.17 10.73
CA LEU A 19 -1.00 3.41 10.63
C LEU A 19 -0.71 1.90 10.70
N GLY A 20 0.30 1.41 9.99
CA GLY A 20 0.73 0.01 10.04
C GLY A 20 1.13 -0.47 11.43
N LEU A 21 1.75 0.40 12.25
CA LEU A 21 2.09 0.07 13.64
C LEU A 21 0.86 -0.21 14.53
N GLU A 22 -0.32 0.29 14.17
CA GLU A 22 -1.58 0.02 14.88
C GLU A 22 -2.16 -1.36 14.55
N TYR A 23 -1.68 -2.01 13.49
CA TYR A 23 -2.14 -3.31 13.02
C TYR A 23 -1.21 -4.44 13.40
N THR A 24 -1.77 -5.58 13.76
CA THR A 24 -1.02 -6.82 13.91
C THR A 24 -1.04 -7.63 12.61
N SER A 25 0.00 -8.45 12.39
CA SER A 25 0.04 -9.38 11.24
C SER A 25 -1.17 -10.32 11.20
N GLU A 26 -1.72 -10.67 12.39
CA GLU A 26 -2.92 -11.51 12.50
C GLU A 26 -4.17 -10.76 12.05
N GLN A 27 -4.32 -9.49 12.44
CA GLN A 27 -5.41 -8.62 11.99
C GLN A 27 -5.35 -8.41 10.48
N LEU A 28 -4.16 -8.17 9.92
CA LEU A 28 -3.96 -8.06 8.47
C LEU A 28 -4.35 -9.36 7.75
N SER A 29 -3.88 -10.51 8.23
CA SER A 29 -4.21 -11.81 7.62
C SER A 29 -5.71 -12.14 7.68
N LYS A 30 -6.35 -11.86 8.81
CA LYS A 30 -7.81 -12.00 8.95
C LYS A 30 -8.53 -10.99 8.06
N GLY A 31 -8.08 -9.74 8.05
CA GLY A 31 -8.63 -8.67 7.23
C GLY A 31 -8.57 -8.99 5.73
N LEU A 32 -7.46 -9.50 5.23
CA LEU A 32 -7.33 -9.93 3.84
C LEU A 32 -8.31 -11.06 3.48
N ARG A 33 -8.57 -11.99 4.41
CA ARG A 33 -9.53 -13.08 4.16
C ARG A 33 -10.99 -12.63 4.27
N SER A 34 -11.32 -11.84 5.29
CA SER A 34 -12.68 -11.34 5.52
C SER A 34 -13.03 -10.14 4.63
N GLY A 35 -12.06 -9.35 4.21
CA GLY A 35 -12.24 -8.17 3.37
C GLY A 35 -12.28 -8.47 1.86
N LEU A 36 -12.07 -9.74 1.45
CA LEU A 36 -12.21 -10.11 0.05
C LEU A 36 -13.57 -9.73 -0.55
N PRO A 37 -14.71 -9.97 0.12
CA PRO A 37 -16.01 -9.51 -0.38
C PRO A 37 -16.08 -7.98 -0.52
N ASP A 38 -15.53 -7.23 0.44
CA ASP A 38 -15.53 -5.77 0.42
C ASP A 38 -14.72 -5.25 -0.77
N GLY A 39 -13.52 -5.81 -1.00
CA GLY A 39 -12.68 -5.48 -2.15
C GLY A 39 -13.32 -5.85 -3.51
N ILE A 40 -14.07 -6.97 -3.58
CA ILE A 40 -14.82 -7.33 -4.78
C ILE A 40 -15.97 -6.35 -5.03
N VAL A 41 -16.72 -6.00 -4.00
CA VAL A 41 -17.82 -5.02 -4.11
C VAL A 41 -17.28 -3.66 -4.53
N ASP A 42 -16.20 -3.20 -3.92
CA ASP A 42 -15.52 -1.97 -4.29
C ASP A 42 -15.09 -1.98 -5.76
N PHE A 43 -14.40 -3.05 -6.21
CA PHE A 43 -14.01 -3.20 -7.62
C PHE A 43 -15.22 -3.13 -8.56
N LEU A 44 -16.31 -3.83 -8.25
CA LEU A 44 -17.50 -3.87 -9.10
C LEU A 44 -18.25 -2.53 -9.12
N LEU A 45 -18.17 -1.73 -8.07
CA LEU A 45 -18.81 -0.43 -8.00
C LEU A 45 -17.97 0.69 -8.58
N SER A 46 -16.65 0.53 -8.64
CA SER A 46 -15.71 1.59 -9.01
C SER A 46 -15.16 1.42 -10.43
N PHE A 47 -14.68 0.23 -10.81
CA PHE A 47 -14.07 -0.02 -12.11
C PHE A 47 -15.07 -0.04 -13.28
N PRO A 48 -16.17 -0.85 -13.24
CA PRO A 48 -17.09 -0.94 -14.37
C PRO A 48 -17.79 0.39 -14.75
N PRO A 49 -18.21 1.23 -13.80
CA PRO A 49 -18.77 2.54 -14.13
C PRO A 49 -17.80 3.42 -14.92
N GLY A 50 -16.52 3.47 -14.54
CA GLY A 50 -15.50 4.20 -15.27
C GLY A 50 -15.28 3.64 -16.68
N TYR A 51 -15.13 2.32 -16.79
CA TYR A 51 -15.00 1.64 -18.07
C TYR A 51 -16.19 1.91 -19.00
N LEU A 52 -17.41 1.73 -18.50
CA LEU A 52 -18.63 1.95 -19.27
C LEU A 52 -18.77 3.42 -19.70
N MET A 53 -18.42 4.37 -18.83
CA MET A 53 -18.42 5.79 -19.18
C MET A 53 -17.47 6.06 -20.36
N GLY A 54 -16.27 5.47 -20.35
CA GLY A 54 -15.33 5.59 -21.47
C GLY A 54 -15.92 5.07 -22.78
N ILE A 55 -16.61 3.91 -22.75
CA ILE A 55 -17.30 3.34 -23.93
C ILE A 55 -18.43 4.26 -24.40
N ILE A 56 -19.25 4.78 -23.47
CA ILE A 56 -20.37 5.70 -23.81
C ILE A 56 -19.85 6.99 -24.46
N LEU A 57 -18.69 7.48 -24.01
CA LEU A 57 -18.01 8.65 -24.59
C LEU A 57 -17.38 8.37 -25.98
N GLY A 58 -17.47 7.15 -26.47
CA GLY A 58 -16.91 6.74 -27.77
C GLY A 58 -15.40 6.52 -27.76
N TRP A 59 -14.78 6.35 -26.59
CA TRP A 59 -13.35 6.08 -26.48
C TRP A 59 -13.01 4.65 -26.89
N SER A 60 -11.76 4.41 -27.26
CA SER A 60 -11.31 3.05 -27.55
C SER A 60 -11.44 2.15 -26.30
N PRO A 61 -11.66 0.83 -26.47
CA PRO A 61 -11.75 -0.10 -25.34
C PRO A 61 -10.54 -0.02 -24.39
N LEU A 62 -9.34 0.25 -24.92
CA LEU A 62 -8.13 0.40 -24.14
C LEU A 62 -8.14 1.70 -23.32
N THR A 63 -8.60 2.80 -23.90
CA THR A 63 -8.74 4.08 -23.17
C THR A 63 -9.82 3.97 -22.11
N ALA A 64 -10.92 3.29 -22.40
CA ALA A 64 -11.97 3.00 -21.42
C ALA A 64 -11.46 2.11 -20.29
N TRP A 65 -10.62 1.12 -20.59
CA TRP A 65 -9.94 0.28 -19.60
C TRP A 65 -9.10 1.11 -18.62
N ILE A 66 -8.32 2.07 -19.14
CA ILE A 66 -7.52 2.98 -18.32
C ILE A 66 -8.42 3.85 -17.44
N LEU A 67 -9.54 4.38 -17.98
CA LEU A 67 -10.49 5.15 -17.18
C LEU A 67 -11.10 4.31 -16.06
N GLY A 68 -11.41 3.03 -16.30
CA GLY A 68 -11.85 2.11 -15.27
C GLY A 68 -10.83 1.99 -14.13
N GLY A 69 -9.54 1.86 -14.44
CA GLY A 69 -8.47 1.86 -13.44
C GLY A 69 -8.36 3.18 -12.68
N VAL A 70 -8.51 4.32 -13.36
CA VAL A 70 -8.48 5.65 -12.73
C VAL A 70 -9.63 5.85 -11.75
N THR A 71 -10.83 5.35 -12.09
CA THR A 71 -11.99 5.45 -11.18
C THR A 71 -12.00 4.43 -10.06
N TYR A 72 -11.20 3.38 -10.18
CA TYR A 72 -11.09 2.33 -9.17
C TYR A 72 -10.12 2.70 -8.05
N ILE A 73 -8.98 3.32 -8.37
CA ILE A 73 -7.93 3.59 -7.38
C ILE A 73 -8.30 4.75 -6.46
N SER A 74 -8.18 4.53 -5.15
CA SER A 74 -8.28 5.58 -4.13
C SER A 74 -6.91 6.07 -3.70
N SER A 75 -6.85 7.25 -3.07
CA SER A 75 -5.62 7.74 -2.46
C SER A 75 -5.50 7.25 -1.02
N SER A 76 -4.75 6.18 -0.81
CA SER A 76 -4.46 5.63 0.52
C SER A 76 -3.86 6.68 1.47
N GLY A 77 -3.01 7.58 0.97
CA GLY A 77 -2.45 8.67 1.76
C GLY A 77 -3.49 9.68 2.24
N ILE A 78 -4.41 10.11 1.37
CA ILE A 78 -5.49 11.04 1.74
C ILE A 78 -6.45 10.38 2.74
N ILE A 79 -6.84 9.14 2.50
CA ILE A 79 -7.76 8.42 3.39
C ILE A 79 -7.12 8.20 4.76
N ALA A 80 -5.86 7.77 4.83
CA ALA A 80 -5.14 7.60 6.08
C ALA A 80 -5.04 8.93 6.86
N LYS A 81 -4.76 10.05 6.17
CA LYS A 81 -4.74 11.37 6.78
C LYS A 81 -6.11 11.77 7.36
N ILE A 82 -7.20 11.52 6.64
CA ILE A 82 -8.54 11.80 7.12
C ILE A 82 -8.86 10.96 8.36
N ILE A 83 -8.54 9.66 8.35
CA ILE A 83 -8.74 8.76 9.49
C ILE A 83 -8.00 9.29 10.73
N ASP A 84 -6.75 9.72 10.57
CA ASP A 84 -5.93 10.26 11.66
C ASP A 84 -6.47 11.60 12.17
N GLU A 85 -6.70 12.57 11.29
CA GLU A 85 -7.19 13.92 11.65
C GLU A 85 -8.58 13.89 12.31
N GLN A 86 -9.45 12.96 11.92
CA GLN A 86 -10.79 12.81 12.51
C GLN A 86 -10.79 11.92 13.76
N GLY A 87 -9.65 11.32 14.13
CA GLY A 87 -9.56 10.41 15.26
C GLY A 87 -10.33 9.10 15.07
N TRP A 88 -10.54 8.66 13.81
CA TRP A 88 -11.34 7.47 13.48
C TRP A 88 -10.59 6.15 13.58
N MET A 89 -9.34 6.17 14.06
CA MET A 89 -8.51 4.97 14.22
C MET A 89 -9.18 3.86 15.03
N SER A 90 -10.00 4.22 16.02
CA SER A 90 -10.72 3.27 16.89
C SER A 90 -12.11 2.87 16.38
N ASN A 91 -12.56 3.41 15.25
CA ASN A 91 -13.86 3.07 14.70
C ASN A 91 -13.88 1.64 14.13
N GLY A 92 -15.01 0.95 14.27
CA GLY A 92 -15.17 -0.44 13.81
C GLY A 92 -15.02 -0.62 12.30
N GLU A 93 -15.27 0.43 11.52
CA GLU A 93 -15.22 0.43 10.06
C GLU A 93 -13.80 0.65 9.52
N THR A 94 -12.92 1.26 10.31
CA THR A 94 -11.54 1.60 9.86
C THR A 94 -10.75 0.40 9.33
N PRO A 95 -10.79 -0.79 9.97
CA PRO A 95 -10.13 -1.96 9.41
C PRO A 95 -10.64 -2.35 8.02
N SER A 96 -11.95 -2.25 7.76
CA SER A 96 -12.52 -2.54 6.43
C SER A 96 -12.05 -1.54 5.38
N VAL A 97 -12.03 -0.25 5.72
CA VAL A 97 -11.50 0.79 4.82
C VAL A 97 -10.04 0.51 4.44
N ILE A 98 -9.20 0.18 5.42
CA ILE A 98 -7.79 -0.13 5.16
C ILE A 98 -7.62 -1.41 4.33
N ASN A 99 -8.44 -2.43 4.59
CA ASN A 99 -8.43 -3.65 3.78
C ASN A 99 -8.79 -3.35 2.32
N ILE A 100 -9.79 -2.50 2.06
CA ILE A 100 -10.15 -2.06 0.70
C ILE A 100 -8.95 -1.40 0.03
N LEU A 101 -8.29 -0.43 0.68
CA LEU A 101 -7.10 0.23 0.14
C LEU A 101 -5.98 -0.76 -0.22
N VAL A 102 -5.73 -1.74 0.65
CA VAL A 102 -4.73 -2.79 0.39
C VAL A 102 -5.15 -3.63 -0.82
N PHE A 103 -6.44 -3.96 -0.98
CA PHE A 103 -6.95 -4.68 -2.16
C PHE A 103 -6.83 -3.85 -3.44
N GLU A 104 -7.17 -2.56 -3.41
CA GLU A 104 -6.97 -1.65 -4.54
C GLU A 104 -5.52 -1.67 -5.02
N ASP A 105 -4.57 -1.51 -4.10
CA ASP A 105 -3.13 -1.50 -4.41
C ASP A 105 -2.65 -2.86 -4.96
N LEU A 106 -3.16 -3.98 -4.43
CA LEU A 106 -2.86 -5.31 -4.95
C LEU A 106 -3.38 -5.50 -6.38
N ILE A 107 -4.60 -5.06 -6.66
CA ILE A 107 -5.20 -5.13 -8.00
C ILE A 107 -4.44 -4.20 -8.95
N MET A 108 -4.06 -2.99 -8.51
CA MET A 108 -3.29 -2.06 -9.33
C MET A 108 -1.89 -2.58 -9.65
N ALA A 109 -1.25 -3.31 -8.75
CA ALA A 109 0.02 -3.99 -9.02
C ALA A 109 -0.07 -5.02 -10.17
N LEU A 110 -1.26 -5.55 -10.44
CA LEU A 110 -1.54 -6.43 -11.58
C LEU A 110 -2.03 -5.65 -12.80
N PHE A 111 -2.86 -4.62 -12.57
CA PHE A 111 -3.48 -3.79 -13.60
C PHE A 111 -2.44 -3.01 -14.41
N LEU A 112 -1.44 -2.41 -13.74
CA LEU A 112 -0.43 -1.58 -14.41
C LEU A 112 0.43 -2.37 -15.41
N PRO A 113 1.05 -3.51 -15.06
CA PRO A 113 1.79 -4.33 -16.02
C PRO A 113 0.91 -4.82 -17.17
N LEU A 114 -0.32 -5.25 -16.87
CA LEU A 114 -1.27 -5.67 -17.90
C LEU A 114 -1.60 -4.53 -18.87
N THR A 115 -1.84 -3.33 -18.34
CA THR A 115 -2.11 -2.15 -19.15
C THR A 115 -0.94 -1.78 -20.05
N ILE A 116 0.30 -1.85 -19.54
CA ILE A 116 1.51 -1.59 -20.32
C ILE A 116 1.62 -2.57 -21.48
N VAL A 117 1.36 -3.85 -21.25
CA VAL A 117 1.38 -4.87 -22.30
C VAL A 117 0.30 -4.61 -23.38
N LEU A 118 -0.91 -4.25 -22.95
CA LEU A 118 -2.00 -3.91 -23.88
C LEU A 118 -1.67 -2.65 -24.70
N LEU A 119 -0.98 -1.68 -24.13
CA LEU A 119 -0.55 -0.45 -24.80
C LEU A 119 0.58 -0.71 -25.81
N THR A 120 1.54 -1.56 -25.45
CA THR A 120 2.75 -1.80 -26.27
C THR A 120 2.57 -2.88 -27.31
N GLY A 121 1.42 -3.60 -27.30
CA GLY A 121 1.16 -4.71 -28.21
C GLY A 121 2.14 -5.88 -28.03
N GLN A 122 2.78 -5.98 -26.86
CA GLN A 122 3.72 -7.06 -26.57
C GLN A 122 3.01 -8.42 -26.54
N ASN A 123 3.81 -9.47 -26.77
CA ASN A 123 3.30 -10.84 -26.77
C ASN A 123 2.69 -11.23 -25.42
N LEU A 124 1.54 -11.91 -25.45
CA LEU A 124 0.85 -12.44 -24.24
C LEU A 124 1.77 -13.21 -23.27
N ALA A 125 2.82 -13.85 -23.79
CA ALA A 125 3.80 -14.53 -22.95
C ALA A 125 4.62 -13.54 -22.09
N MET A 126 4.97 -12.36 -22.58
CA MET A 126 5.63 -11.32 -21.77
C MET A 126 4.68 -10.71 -20.74
N ALA A 127 3.40 -10.55 -21.11
CA ALA A 127 2.36 -10.12 -20.18
C ALA A 127 2.24 -11.04 -18.95
N SER A 128 2.15 -12.35 -19.21
CA SER A 128 2.02 -13.35 -18.15
C SER A 128 3.22 -13.37 -17.22
N VAL A 129 4.44 -13.18 -17.75
CA VAL A 129 5.66 -13.08 -16.95
C VAL A 129 5.65 -11.83 -16.07
N SER A 130 5.27 -10.67 -16.59
CA SER A 130 5.20 -9.42 -15.81
C SER A 130 4.18 -9.51 -14.69
N VAL A 131 2.98 -10.06 -14.96
CA VAL A 131 1.96 -10.30 -13.95
C VAL A 131 2.45 -11.29 -12.89
N LEU A 132 3.13 -12.37 -13.29
CA LEU A 132 3.69 -13.35 -12.36
C LEU A 132 4.75 -12.72 -11.46
N ILE A 133 5.65 -11.89 -12.01
CA ILE A 133 6.66 -11.16 -11.22
C ILE A 133 5.97 -10.25 -10.20
N ALA A 134 4.94 -9.50 -10.59
CA ALA A 134 4.20 -8.62 -9.68
C ALA A 134 3.53 -9.43 -8.56
N LEU A 135 2.85 -10.53 -8.88
CA LEU A 135 2.24 -11.43 -7.89
C LEU A 135 3.27 -12.01 -6.90
N VAL A 136 4.40 -12.49 -7.43
CA VAL A 136 5.49 -13.03 -6.58
C VAL A 136 6.06 -11.94 -5.69
N ALA A 137 6.29 -10.73 -6.22
CA ALA A 137 6.81 -9.60 -5.46
C ALA A 137 5.89 -9.19 -4.32
N VAL A 138 4.59 -9.05 -4.60
CA VAL A 138 3.57 -8.77 -3.58
C VAL A 138 3.53 -9.89 -2.53
N GLY A 139 3.51 -11.15 -2.97
CA GLY A 139 3.52 -12.31 -2.08
C GLY A 139 4.75 -12.36 -1.18
N VAL A 140 5.93 -12.05 -1.71
CA VAL A 140 7.19 -11.99 -0.94
C VAL A 140 7.15 -10.85 0.07
N LEU A 141 6.67 -9.66 -0.29
CA LEU A 141 6.56 -8.53 0.64
C LEU A 141 5.58 -8.83 1.78
N LEU A 142 4.40 -9.38 1.47
CA LEU A 142 3.42 -9.79 2.48
C LEU A 142 3.98 -10.90 3.39
N PHE A 143 4.62 -11.91 2.81
CA PHE A 143 5.26 -12.99 3.56
C PHE A 143 6.36 -12.46 4.48
N ALA A 144 7.23 -11.59 3.96
CA ALA A 144 8.30 -10.97 4.75
C ALA A 144 7.74 -10.13 5.91
N ALA A 145 6.71 -9.29 5.66
CA ALA A 145 6.06 -8.50 6.69
C ALA A 145 5.45 -9.39 7.80
N MET A 146 4.88 -10.53 7.43
CA MET A 146 4.24 -11.43 8.40
C MET A 146 5.22 -12.27 9.21
N HIS A 147 6.37 -12.68 8.63
CA HIS A 147 7.26 -13.67 9.24
C HIS A 147 8.54 -13.09 9.85
N TYR A 148 9.06 -11.99 9.32
CA TYR A 148 10.35 -11.43 9.74
C TYR A 148 10.26 -10.24 10.69
N GLY A 149 9.06 -9.91 11.20
CA GLY A 149 8.85 -8.74 12.05
C GLY A 149 9.66 -8.74 13.35
N GLU A 150 9.83 -9.91 13.99
CA GLU A 150 10.65 -10.02 15.21
C GLU A 150 12.14 -9.83 14.92
N ALA A 151 12.65 -10.44 13.84
CA ALA A 151 14.03 -10.28 13.41
C ALA A 151 14.33 -8.82 13.05
N LEU A 152 13.39 -8.17 12.37
CA LEU A 152 13.47 -6.75 12.00
C LEU A 152 13.50 -5.86 13.25
N GLY A 153 12.66 -6.15 14.24
CA GLY A 153 12.63 -5.45 15.52
C GLY A 153 13.99 -5.53 16.25
N HIS A 154 14.59 -6.72 16.32
CA HIS A 154 15.91 -6.92 16.95
C HIS A 154 17.04 -6.18 16.23
N PHE A 155 16.95 -6.09 14.89
CA PHE A 155 17.96 -5.37 14.09
C PHE A 155 17.91 -3.86 14.31
N ILE A 156 16.70 -3.31 14.56
CA ILE A 156 16.48 -1.88 14.78
C ILE A 156 16.67 -1.50 16.25
N GLU A 157 16.59 -2.46 17.17
CA GLU A 157 16.67 -2.20 18.60
C GLU A 157 18.04 -1.63 19.00
N HIS A 158 18.05 -0.38 19.42
CA HIS A 158 19.23 0.32 19.89
C HIS A 158 18.91 1.18 21.12
N LYS A 159 19.92 1.52 21.94
CA LYS A 159 19.73 2.32 23.17
C LYS A 159 19.35 3.78 22.86
N SER A 160 19.83 4.35 21.75
CA SER A 160 19.54 5.73 21.34
C SER A 160 18.27 5.78 20.48
N ASP A 161 17.38 6.73 20.78
CA ASP A 161 16.14 6.98 20.04
C ASP A 161 16.43 7.54 18.65
N GLU A 162 17.51 8.32 18.49
CA GLU A 162 17.91 8.85 17.18
C GLU A 162 18.32 7.72 16.24
N VAL A 163 19.09 6.74 16.75
CA VAL A 163 19.51 5.58 15.93
C VAL A 163 18.27 4.77 15.51
N VAL A 164 17.33 4.56 16.41
CA VAL A 164 16.06 3.88 16.09
C VAL A 164 15.29 4.65 15.01
N LEU A 165 15.15 5.97 15.16
CA LEU A 165 14.45 6.83 14.19
C LEU A 165 15.08 6.74 12.79
N PHE A 166 16.41 6.91 12.70
CA PHE A 166 17.11 6.85 11.41
C PHE A 166 17.07 5.45 10.78
N SER A 167 17.16 4.40 11.60
CA SER A 167 17.06 3.01 11.12
C SER A 167 15.67 2.73 10.53
N ILE A 168 14.62 3.20 11.19
CA ILE A 168 13.25 3.04 10.73
C ILE A 168 13.02 3.86 9.45
N LEU A 169 13.44 5.12 9.43
CA LEU A 169 13.33 5.96 8.24
C LEU A 169 14.08 5.33 7.05
N GLY A 170 15.31 4.86 7.26
CA GLY A 170 16.08 4.17 6.23
C GLY A 170 15.38 2.91 5.73
N LEU A 171 14.79 2.12 6.63
CA LEU A 171 14.04 0.92 6.27
C LEU A 171 12.78 1.25 5.47
N ILE A 172 12.00 2.27 5.88
CA ILE A 172 10.81 2.71 5.16
C ILE A 172 11.19 3.15 3.74
N LEU A 173 12.21 3.98 3.60
CA LEU A 173 12.66 4.47 2.29
C LEU A 173 13.20 3.34 1.41
N LEU A 174 13.91 2.39 1.99
CA LEU A 174 14.42 1.22 1.27
C LEU A 174 13.26 0.36 0.75
N VAL A 175 12.31 0.01 1.61
CA VAL A 175 11.16 -0.83 1.22
C VAL A 175 10.24 -0.08 0.25
N ALA A 176 10.03 1.23 0.45
CA ALA A 176 9.27 2.06 -0.48
C ALA A 176 9.93 2.10 -1.87
N GLY A 177 11.27 2.27 -1.93
CA GLY A 177 12.02 2.23 -3.18
C GLY A 177 11.95 0.86 -3.88
N VAL A 178 12.08 -0.23 -3.13
CA VAL A 178 11.90 -1.60 -3.68
C VAL A 178 10.48 -1.81 -4.17
N ALA A 179 9.47 -1.37 -3.41
CA ALA A 179 8.06 -1.45 -3.81
C ALA A 179 7.83 -0.73 -5.15
N GLN A 180 8.34 0.49 -5.31
CA GLN A 180 8.25 1.23 -6.57
C GLN A 180 8.91 0.50 -7.75
N LEU A 181 10.10 -0.10 -7.55
CA LEU A 181 10.77 -0.90 -8.58
C LEU A 181 9.93 -2.11 -9.02
N LEU A 182 9.14 -2.66 -8.10
CA LEU A 182 8.25 -3.79 -8.33
C LEU A 182 6.84 -3.37 -8.79
N GLN A 183 6.63 -2.07 -9.11
CA GLN A 183 5.34 -1.49 -9.50
C GLN A 183 4.27 -1.60 -8.40
N ILE A 184 4.69 -1.69 -7.13
CA ILE A 184 3.83 -1.67 -5.96
C ILE A 184 3.83 -0.26 -5.38
N SER A 185 2.71 0.17 -4.82
CA SER A 185 2.60 1.46 -4.14
C SER A 185 3.60 1.57 -2.99
N ALA A 186 4.44 2.62 -2.98
CA ALA A 186 5.40 2.88 -1.91
C ALA A 186 4.74 3.05 -0.54
N PRO A 187 3.58 3.75 -0.41
CA PRO A 187 2.78 3.81 0.81
C PRO A 187 2.41 2.44 1.38
N VAL A 188 2.01 1.48 0.55
CA VAL A 188 1.72 0.11 1.00
C VAL A 188 2.98 -0.58 1.53
N GLY A 189 4.12 -0.40 0.88
CA GLY A 189 5.40 -0.89 1.40
C GLY A 189 5.68 -0.35 2.81
N ALA A 190 5.50 0.94 3.03
CA ALA A 190 5.66 1.58 4.34
C ALA A 190 4.67 1.03 5.39
N PHE A 191 3.40 0.87 5.03
CA PHE A 191 2.37 0.25 5.88
C PHE A 191 2.77 -1.17 6.30
N LEU A 192 3.22 -2.00 5.37
CA LEU A 192 3.65 -3.37 5.65
C LEU A 192 4.86 -3.44 6.58
N VAL A 193 5.80 -2.49 6.48
CA VAL A 193 6.90 -2.34 7.45
C VAL A 193 6.35 -2.03 8.84
N GLY A 194 5.35 -1.15 8.95
CA GLY A 194 4.67 -0.84 10.20
C GLY A 194 4.03 -2.08 10.83
N VAL A 195 3.25 -2.84 10.04
CA VAL A 195 2.62 -4.10 10.48
C VAL A 195 3.65 -5.16 10.89
N ALA A 196 4.82 -5.18 10.22
CA ALA A 196 5.89 -6.13 10.52
C ALA A 196 6.53 -5.86 11.88
N LEU A 197 6.67 -4.60 12.30
CA LEU A 197 7.27 -4.24 13.58
C LEU A 197 6.34 -4.61 14.73
N LYS A 198 6.86 -5.38 15.67
CA LYS A 198 6.11 -5.93 16.81
C LYS A 198 6.78 -5.65 18.15
N GLY A 199 5.98 -5.74 19.21
CA GLY A 199 6.48 -5.69 20.59
C GLY A 199 7.05 -4.33 21.00
N PRO A 200 8.04 -4.31 21.93
CA PRO A 200 8.54 -3.06 22.52
C PRO A 200 9.08 -2.05 21.52
N ILE A 201 9.62 -2.51 20.39
CA ILE A 201 10.15 -1.63 19.36
C ILE A 201 9.03 -0.86 18.64
N ALA A 202 7.88 -1.48 18.40
CA ALA A 202 6.72 -0.80 17.83
C ALA A 202 6.22 0.31 18.75
N ASP A 203 6.09 0.04 20.05
CA ASP A 203 5.67 1.02 21.04
C ASP A 203 6.67 2.17 21.19
N ARG A 204 7.95 1.86 21.15
CA ARG A 204 9.02 2.86 21.19
C ARG A 204 9.01 3.73 19.94
N THR A 205 8.91 3.12 18.77
CA THR A 205 8.81 3.80 17.48
C THR A 205 7.61 4.76 17.45
N ARG A 206 6.46 4.30 17.91
CA ARG A 206 5.25 5.13 18.02
C ARG A 206 5.47 6.35 18.92
N LYS A 207 6.17 6.20 20.04
CA LYS A 207 6.49 7.30 20.95
C LYS A 207 7.45 8.32 20.32
N VAL A 208 8.43 7.85 19.55
CA VAL A 208 9.43 8.70 18.89
C VAL A 208 8.84 9.47 17.71
N LEU A 209 7.90 8.86 16.96
CA LEU A 209 7.25 9.47 15.79
C LEU A 209 6.07 10.38 16.15
N ARG A 210 5.41 10.17 17.29
CA ARG A 210 4.23 10.93 17.71
C ARG A 210 4.40 12.45 17.83
N PRO A 211 5.62 13.02 18.11
CA PRO A 211 5.84 14.47 18.08
C PRO A 211 6.03 15.06 16.68
N LEU A 212 6.08 14.24 15.64
CA LEU A 212 6.20 14.73 14.25
C LEU A 212 4.79 15.06 13.74
N PRO A 213 4.47 16.37 13.58
CA PRO A 213 3.17 16.81 13.10
C PRO A 213 2.94 16.48 11.62
#